data_1b096ad9475b2e5217697ee9c15bba3a
#
_entry.id   1b096ad9475b2e5217697ee9c15bba3a
#
_cell.length_a   1.000
_cell.length_b   1.000
_cell.length_c   1.000
_cell.angle_alpha   90.00
_cell.angle_beta   90.00
_cell.angle_gamma   90.00
#
_symmetry.space_group_name_H-M   'P 1'
#
loop_
_entity.id
_entity.type
_entity.pdbx_description
1 polymer ?
#
loop_
_entity_poly.entity_id
_entity_poly.type
_entity_poly.pdbx_seq_one_letter_code
_entity_poly.pdbx_strand_id
1 'polypeptide(L)'
;MRHARHARRQRGFTLIEIMVVVIIIGLLAAVVVPQFLGRVDDARVAKARQDIQAMETALTLFKLDNFRFPTTEQGLQALVQKPADPAIRNWRSGGYLKRLNKDPWGNDYQYVSPGAQGEFDLSSLGADGQPGGEGPDADIGNWTLGE
;
A
#
# COMPACT_ATOMS: atom_id res chain seq x y z
N MET A 1 50.46 11.20 54.07
CA MET A 1 49.16 11.64 53.56
C MET A 1 48.42 10.41 52.99
N ARG A 2 47.39 9.97 53.68
CA ARG A 2 46.57 8.79 53.23
C ARG A 2 45.35 9.31 52.53
N HIS A 3 45.25 9.06 51.21
CA HIS A 3 44.05 9.36 50.44
C HIS A 3 42.97 8.29 50.72
N ALA A 4 41.92 8.69 51.40
CA ALA A 4 40.71 7.87 51.52
C ALA A 4 39.95 7.80 50.19
N ARG A 5 39.96 6.62 49.54
CA ARG A 5 39.14 6.33 48.40
C ARG A 5 37.69 6.15 48.87
N HIS A 6 36.82 7.10 48.52
CA HIS A 6 35.38 6.96 48.70
C HIS A 6 34.89 5.90 47.72
N ALA A 7 34.54 4.72 48.19
CA ALA A 7 33.87 3.69 47.43
C ALA A 7 32.44 4.17 47.16
N ARG A 8 32.13 4.55 45.91
CA ARG A 8 30.76 4.78 45.43
C ARG A 8 30.00 3.46 45.59
N ARG A 9 29.04 3.39 46.50
CA ARG A 9 28.08 2.30 46.59
C ARG A 9 27.27 2.26 45.25
N GLN A 10 27.53 1.27 44.43
CA GLN A 10 26.66 0.95 43.30
C GLN A 10 25.34 0.39 43.87
N ARG A 11 24.27 1.15 43.70
CA ARG A 11 22.91 0.70 44.00
C ARG A 11 22.46 -0.18 42.84
N GLY A 12 22.36 -1.49 43.06
CA GLY A 12 21.73 -2.42 42.12
C GLY A 12 20.22 -2.28 42.19
N PHE A 13 19.53 -2.52 41.06
CA PHE A 13 18.09 -2.62 41.02
C PHE A 13 17.59 -3.84 41.81
N THR A 14 16.47 -3.68 42.49
CA THR A 14 15.78 -4.80 43.12
C THR A 14 14.97 -5.60 42.13
N LEU A 15 14.78 -6.90 42.36
CA LEU A 15 13.97 -7.77 41.50
C LEU A 15 12.52 -7.25 41.37
N ILE A 16 11.96 -6.75 42.48
CA ILE A 16 10.61 -6.19 42.51
C ILE A 16 10.49 -4.92 41.66
N GLU A 17 11.52 -4.09 41.65
CA GLU A 17 11.55 -2.86 40.86
C GLU A 17 11.48 -3.16 39.35
N ILE A 18 12.21 -4.19 38.90
CA ILE A 18 12.12 -4.65 37.49
C ILE A 18 10.77 -5.30 37.20
N MET A 19 10.22 -6.10 38.12
CA MET A 19 8.89 -6.70 37.94
C MET A 19 7.79 -5.66 37.77
N VAL A 20 7.79 -4.60 38.60
CA VAL A 20 6.81 -3.51 38.49
C VAL A 20 6.95 -2.77 37.17
N VAL A 21 8.16 -2.47 36.74
CA VAL A 21 8.41 -1.82 35.44
C VAL A 21 7.89 -2.66 34.27
N VAL A 22 8.14 -3.96 34.27
CA VAL A 22 7.67 -4.88 33.21
C VAL A 22 6.13 -4.95 33.19
N ILE A 23 5.49 -4.98 34.36
CA ILE A 23 4.02 -4.96 34.45
C ILE A 23 3.46 -3.66 33.86
N ILE A 24 4.02 -2.51 34.23
CA ILE A 24 3.56 -1.20 33.73
C ILE A 24 3.74 -1.11 32.19
N ILE A 25 4.91 -1.53 31.67
CA ILE A 25 5.15 -1.57 30.22
C ILE A 25 4.16 -2.50 29.53
N GLY A 26 3.87 -3.66 30.08
CA GLY A 26 2.91 -4.62 29.57
C GLY A 26 1.48 -4.04 29.50
N LEU A 27 1.04 -3.33 30.54
CA LEU A 27 -0.27 -2.67 30.56
C LEU A 27 -0.37 -1.54 29.53
N LEU A 28 0.68 -0.72 29.41
CA LEU A 28 0.72 0.35 28.40
C LEU A 28 0.74 -0.21 26.98
N ALA A 29 1.54 -1.25 26.74
CA ALA A 29 1.60 -1.91 25.43
C ALA A 29 0.26 -2.48 25.00
N ALA A 30 -0.53 -3.06 25.91
CA ALA A 30 -1.85 -3.62 25.61
C ALA A 30 -2.84 -2.58 25.08
N VAL A 31 -2.71 -1.31 25.47
CA VAL A 31 -3.58 -0.21 25.00
C VAL A 31 -3.03 0.43 23.75
N VAL A 32 -1.72 0.58 23.63
CA VAL A 32 -1.07 1.37 22.57
C VAL A 32 -0.97 0.56 21.27
N VAL A 33 -0.60 -0.72 21.35
CA VAL A 33 -0.37 -1.55 20.16
C VAL A 33 -1.58 -1.62 19.21
N PRO A 34 -2.83 -1.90 19.66
CA PRO A 34 -3.98 -2.00 18.74
C PRO A 34 -4.28 -0.69 18.01
N GLN A 35 -4.01 0.47 18.62
CA GLN A 35 -4.22 1.76 17.97
C GLN A 35 -3.24 2.02 16.81
N PHE A 36 -2.01 1.51 16.90
CA PHE A 36 -1.03 1.63 15.82
C PHE A 36 -1.38 0.72 14.63
N LEU A 37 -1.90 -0.49 14.88
CA LEU A 37 -2.25 -1.42 13.81
C LEU A 37 -3.34 -0.84 12.89
N GLY A 38 -4.40 -0.24 13.46
CA GLY A 38 -5.44 0.40 12.66
C GLY A 38 -4.92 1.55 11.78
N ARG A 39 -4.01 2.38 12.29
CA ARG A 39 -3.41 3.48 11.51
C ARG A 39 -2.53 3.00 10.34
N VAL A 40 -1.87 1.85 10.51
CA VAL A 40 -1.08 1.25 9.42
C VAL A 40 -1.99 0.78 8.29
N ASP A 41 -3.14 0.18 8.62
CA ASP A 41 -4.11 -0.27 7.62
C ASP A 41 -4.77 0.89 6.88
N ASP A 42 -5.14 1.96 7.59
CA ASP A 42 -5.62 3.20 6.97
C ASP A 42 -4.61 3.80 6.00
N ALA A 43 -3.34 3.80 6.36
CA ALA A 43 -2.26 4.29 5.49
C ALA A 43 -2.07 3.42 4.24
N ARG A 44 -2.24 2.10 4.35
CA ARG A 44 -2.19 1.17 3.22
C ARG A 44 -3.36 1.41 2.26
N VAL A 45 -4.58 1.55 2.79
CA VAL A 45 -5.76 1.88 2.00
C VAL A 45 -5.58 3.21 1.26
N ALA A 46 -5.11 4.25 1.95
CA ALA A 46 -4.83 5.55 1.33
C ALA A 46 -3.78 5.44 0.21
N LYS A 47 -2.73 4.64 0.41
CA LYS A 47 -1.70 4.39 -0.59
C LYS A 47 -2.25 3.65 -1.81
N ALA A 48 -3.09 2.62 -1.62
CA ALA A 48 -3.74 1.90 -2.72
C ALA A 48 -4.62 2.83 -3.56
N ARG A 49 -5.42 3.69 -2.91
CA ARG A 49 -6.24 4.71 -3.60
C ARG A 49 -5.38 5.65 -4.43
N GLN A 50 -4.27 6.14 -3.88
CA GLN A 50 -3.33 7.01 -4.60
C GLN A 50 -2.69 6.31 -5.81
N ASP A 51 -2.32 5.05 -5.67
CA ASP A 51 -1.74 4.28 -6.77
C ASP A 51 -2.77 4.04 -7.89
N ILE A 52 -4.01 3.73 -7.55
CA ILE A 52 -5.11 3.58 -8.52
C ILE A 52 -5.33 4.89 -9.28
N GLN A 53 -5.37 6.04 -8.60
CA GLN A 53 -5.50 7.36 -9.24
C GLN A 53 -4.34 7.66 -10.22
N ALA A 54 -3.12 7.30 -9.84
CA ALA A 54 -1.96 7.48 -10.69
C ALA A 54 -2.03 6.60 -11.95
N MET A 55 -2.44 5.33 -11.79
CA MET A 55 -2.63 4.41 -12.91
C MET A 55 -3.81 4.82 -13.80
N GLU A 56 -4.91 5.31 -13.23
CA GLU A 56 -6.05 5.84 -13.96
C GLU A 56 -5.67 7.04 -14.83
N THR A 57 -4.84 7.94 -14.28
CA THR A 57 -4.27 9.05 -15.05
C THR A 57 -3.41 8.55 -16.22
N ALA A 58 -2.57 7.54 -15.98
CA ALA A 58 -1.74 6.94 -17.02
C ALA A 58 -2.56 6.23 -18.11
N LEU A 59 -3.64 5.53 -17.72
CA LEU A 59 -4.60 4.91 -18.64
C LEU A 59 -5.31 5.95 -19.51
N THR A 60 -5.70 7.07 -18.92
CA THR A 60 -6.32 8.20 -19.65
C THR A 60 -5.35 8.79 -20.67
N LEU A 61 -4.08 8.99 -20.30
CA LEU A 61 -3.05 9.45 -21.25
C LEU A 61 -2.81 8.43 -22.36
N PHE A 62 -2.80 7.14 -22.05
CA PHE A 62 -2.72 6.08 -23.06
C PHE A 62 -3.89 6.15 -24.06
N LYS A 63 -5.13 6.35 -23.55
CA LYS A 63 -6.33 6.52 -24.39
C LYS A 63 -6.24 7.77 -25.27
N LEU A 64 -5.73 8.88 -24.75
CA LEU A 64 -5.55 10.12 -25.53
C LEU A 64 -4.59 9.92 -26.70
N ASP A 65 -3.49 9.19 -26.50
CA ASP A 65 -2.51 8.94 -27.55
C ASP A 65 -2.95 7.86 -28.55
N ASN A 66 -3.67 6.82 -28.09
CA ASN A 66 -4.00 5.62 -28.89
C ASN A 66 -5.50 5.44 -29.18
N PHE A 67 -6.36 6.39 -28.75
CA PHE A 67 -7.82 6.45 -28.95
C PHE A 67 -8.60 5.29 -28.32
N ARG A 68 -7.97 4.49 -27.46
CA ARG A 68 -8.58 3.39 -26.71
C ARG A 68 -7.78 3.10 -25.44
N PHE A 69 -8.40 2.43 -24.50
CA PHE A 69 -7.69 1.82 -23.37
C PHE A 69 -6.96 0.54 -23.79
N PRO A 70 -5.94 0.10 -23.04
CA PRO A 70 -5.39 -1.24 -23.20
C PRO A 70 -6.50 -2.29 -23.05
N THR A 71 -6.38 -3.40 -23.76
CA THR A 71 -7.30 -4.54 -23.53
C THR A 71 -6.95 -5.23 -22.22
N THR A 72 -7.87 -6.04 -21.67
CA THR A 72 -7.60 -6.87 -20.48
C THR A 72 -6.34 -7.72 -20.66
N GLU A 73 -6.12 -8.28 -21.86
CA GLU A 73 -4.94 -9.10 -22.18
C GLU A 73 -3.65 -8.30 -22.20
N GLN A 74 -3.69 -7.05 -22.69
CA GLN A 74 -2.56 -6.13 -22.66
C GLN A 74 -2.25 -5.68 -21.24
N GLY A 75 -3.27 -5.57 -20.41
CA GLY A 75 -3.19 -5.24 -19.00
C GLY A 75 -2.50 -3.91 -18.72
N LEU A 76 -2.18 -3.69 -17.46
CA LEU A 76 -1.43 -2.52 -17.01
C LEU A 76 0.01 -2.50 -17.54
N GLN A 77 0.53 -3.65 -18.01
CA GLN A 77 1.87 -3.73 -18.60
C GLN A 77 2.00 -2.84 -19.84
N ALA A 78 0.89 -2.58 -20.55
CA ALA A 78 0.84 -1.65 -21.66
C ALA A 78 1.22 -0.20 -21.31
N LEU A 79 1.17 0.16 -20.01
CA LEU A 79 1.57 1.49 -19.54
C LEU A 79 3.09 1.62 -19.38
N VAL A 80 3.80 0.51 -19.22
CA VAL A 80 5.25 0.47 -18.98
C VAL A 80 6.00 0.04 -20.23
N GLN A 81 5.43 -0.89 -20.99
CA GLN A 81 6.04 -1.47 -22.18
C GLN A 81 5.05 -1.40 -23.36
N LYS A 82 5.59 -1.04 -24.54
CA LYS A 82 4.77 -1.00 -25.76
C LYS A 82 4.18 -2.38 -26.08
N PRO A 83 2.85 -2.52 -26.17
CA PRO A 83 2.24 -3.77 -26.61
C PRO A 83 2.65 -4.15 -28.04
N ALA A 84 2.74 -5.44 -28.32
CA ALA A 84 3.01 -5.98 -29.67
C ALA A 84 1.80 -5.88 -30.61
N ASP A 85 0.93 -4.91 -30.43
CA ASP A 85 -0.30 -4.69 -31.18
C ASP A 85 -0.07 -3.61 -32.23
N PRO A 86 -0.21 -3.94 -33.55
CA PRO A 86 -0.03 -2.97 -34.64
C PRO A 86 -0.98 -1.76 -34.57
N ALA A 87 -2.11 -1.88 -33.87
CA ALA A 87 -3.06 -0.79 -33.68
C ALA A 87 -2.56 0.26 -32.68
N ILE A 88 -1.57 -0.07 -31.83
CA ILE A 88 -0.92 0.86 -30.90
C ILE A 88 0.21 1.60 -31.60
N ARG A 89 -0.15 2.65 -32.35
CA ARG A 89 0.82 3.40 -33.18
C ARG A 89 1.48 4.55 -32.44
N ASN A 90 0.77 5.20 -31.54
CA ASN A 90 1.22 6.42 -30.87
C ASN A 90 1.66 6.16 -29.42
N TRP A 91 2.21 4.99 -29.17
CA TRP A 91 2.71 4.68 -27.83
C TRP A 91 3.86 5.62 -27.46
N ARG A 92 3.75 6.23 -26.29
CA ARG A 92 4.69 7.24 -25.81
C ARG A 92 6.07 6.64 -25.52
N SER A 93 7.12 7.18 -26.13
CA SER A 93 8.51 6.80 -25.84
C SER A 93 8.79 7.02 -24.35
N GLY A 94 9.22 5.96 -23.66
CA GLY A 94 9.46 5.97 -22.21
C GLY A 94 8.25 5.51 -21.36
N GLY A 95 7.11 5.22 -21.99
CA GLY A 95 5.91 4.71 -21.30
C GLY A 95 5.07 5.80 -20.64
N TYR A 96 3.98 5.38 -20.04
CA TYR A 96 3.04 6.19 -19.26
C TYR A 96 3.30 6.08 -17.76
N LEU A 97 3.92 4.95 -17.37
CA LEU A 97 4.46 4.71 -16.03
C LEU A 97 5.89 4.18 -16.16
N LYS A 98 6.73 4.52 -15.18
CA LYS A 98 8.11 4.00 -15.14
C LYS A 98 8.15 2.52 -14.77
N ARG A 99 7.23 2.07 -13.94
CA ARG A 99 7.08 0.70 -13.45
C ARG A 99 5.68 0.47 -12.90
N LEU A 100 5.24 -0.78 -12.88
CA LEU A 100 4.09 -1.20 -12.11
C LEU A 100 4.55 -1.57 -10.71
N ASN A 101 3.92 -0.97 -9.71
CA ASN A 101 4.11 -1.36 -8.33
C ASN A 101 3.03 -2.36 -7.95
N LYS A 102 3.34 -3.20 -6.99
CA LYS A 102 2.33 -3.99 -6.29
C LYS A 102 1.55 -3.09 -5.32
N ASP A 103 0.38 -3.54 -4.94
CA ASP A 103 -0.41 -2.88 -3.91
C ASP A 103 0.31 -2.93 -2.53
N PRO A 104 -0.16 -2.19 -1.52
CA PRO A 104 0.48 -2.14 -0.21
C PRO A 104 0.52 -3.46 0.57
N TRP A 105 -0.21 -4.47 0.11
CA TRP A 105 -0.22 -5.81 0.68
C TRP A 105 0.61 -6.82 -0.13
N GLY A 106 1.16 -6.39 -1.28
CA GLY A 106 2.06 -7.18 -2.12
C GLY A 106 1.38 -7.92 -3.26
N ASN A 107 0.10 -7.66 -3.52
CA ASN A 107 -0.67 -8.23 -4.62
C ASN A 107 -0.55 -7.37 -5.88
N ASP A 108 -0.88 -7.95 -7.03
CA ASP A 108 -0.97 -7.20 -8.28
C ASP A 108 -2.34 -6.53 -8.39
N TYR A 109 -2.37 -5.29 -8.91
CA TYR A 109 -3.62 -4.61 -9.23
C TYR A 109 -4.36 -5.36 -10.33
N GLN A 110 -5.68 -5.48 -10.17
CA GLN A 110 -6.57 -6.10 -11.15
C GLN A 110 -6.99 -5.05 -12.19
N TYR A 111 -7.01 -5.44 -13.47
CA TYR A 111 -7.42 -4.56 -14.56
C TYR A 111 -8.28 -5.31 -15.56
N VAL A 112 -9.43 -4.76 -15.89
CA VAL A 112 -10.38 -5.29 -16.88
C VAL A 112 -10.84 -4.16 -17.81
N SER A 113 -10.79 -4.35 -19.11
CA SER A 113 -11.31 -3.42 -20.12
C SER A 113 -11.94 -4.19 -21.27
N PRO A 114 -13.23 -3.95 -21.59
CA PRO A 114 -14.13 -3.02 -20.91
C PRO A 114 -14.48 -3.46 -19.48
N GLY A 115 -14.72 -2.47 -18.60
CA GLY A 115 -15.07 -2.72 -17.20
C GLY A 115 -16.56 -3.02 -17.03
N ALA A 116 -16.92 -3.53 -15.84
CA ALA A 116 -18.31 -3.70 -15.42
C ALA A 116 -18.86 -2.42 -14.79
N GLN A 117 -17.99 -1.62 -14.15
CA GLN A 117 -18.33 -0.37 -13.47
C GLN A 117 -18.12 0.88 -14.34
N GLY A 118 -17.32 0.76 -15.41
CA GLY A 118 -17.01 1.87 -16.30
C GLY A 118 -16.30 1.43 -17.58
N GLU A 119 -15.59 2.35 -18.23
CA GLU A 119 -14.82 2.04 -19.45
C GLU A 119 -13.72 1.00 -19.17
N PHE A 120 -13.22 0.98 -17.93
CA PHE A 120 -12.35 -0.06 -17.39
C PHE A 120 -12.54 -0.15 -15.86
N ASP A 121 -12.24 -1.29 -15.31
CA ASP A 121 -12.18 -1.53 -13.88
C ASP A 121 -10.72 -1.73 -13.47
N LEU A 122 -10.29 -0.98 -12.45
CA LEU A 122 -8.95 -1.06 -11.88
C LEU A 122 -9.07 -1.15 -10.36
N SER A 123 -8.55 -2.19 -9.74
CA SER A 123 -8.73 -2.41 -8.30
C SER A 123 -7.56 -3.11 -7.64
N SER A 124 -7.46 -2.93 -6.32
CA SER A 124 -6.77 -3.80 -5.38
C SER A 124 -7.80 -4.63 -4.63
N LEU A 125 -7.49 -5.89 -4.37
CA LEU A 125 -8.34 -6.82 -3.61
C LEU A 125 -8.09 -6.75 -2.09
N GLY A 126 -7.54 -5.63 -1.60
CA GLY A 126 -7.31 -5.44 -0.17
C GLY A 126 -6.25 -6.38 0.44
N ALA A 127 -6.31 -6.53 1.76
CA ALA A 127 -5.29 -7.26 2.51
C ALA A 127 -5.39 -8.79 2.34
N ASP A 128 -6.57 -9.33 2.13
CA ASP A 128 -6.77 -10.77 1.95
C ASP A 128 -6.56 -11.25 0.50
N GLY A 129 -6.49 -10.31 -0.47
CA GLY A 129 -6.30 -10.62 -1.88
C GLY A 129 -7.47 -11.38 -2.52
N GLN A 130 -8.67 -11.27 -1.96
CA GLN A 130 -9.89 -11.92 -2.43
C GLN A 130 -10.97 -10.88 -2.76
N PRO A 131 -11.84 -11.13 -3.77
CA PRO A 131 -12.93 -10.22 -4.07
C PRO A 131 -13.90 -10.05 -2.89
N GLY A 132 -14.27 -8.80 -2.59
CA GLY A 132 -15.20 -8.45 -1.52
C GLY A 132 -14.50 -7.92 -0.27
N GLY A 133 -14.87 -8.46 0.90
CA GLY A 133 -14.28 -8.07 2.19
C GLY A 133 -14.83 -6.79 2.79
N GLU A 134 -14.35 -6.48 4.01
CA GLU A 134 -14.68 -5.27 4.77
C GLU A 134 -13.42 -4.68 5.39
N GLY A 135 -13.43 -3.37 5.64
CA GLY A 135 -12.29 -2.68 6.25
C GLY A 135 -11.02 -2.77 5.41
N PRO A 136 -9.89 -3.26 5.97
CA PRO A 136 -8.63 -3.43 5.23
C PRO A 136 -8.67 -4.50 4.12
N ASP A 137 -9.62 -5.45 4.22
CA ASP A 137 -9.82 -6.53 3.26
C ASP A 137 -10.75 -6.12 2.11
N ALA A 138 -11.39 -4.95 2.21
CA ALA A 138 -12.33 -4.48 1.18
C ALA A 138 -11.61 -4.18 -0.14
N ASP A 139 -12.28 -4.50 -1.25
CA ASP A 139 -11.84 -4.10 -2.59
C ASP A 139 -11.78 -2.57 -2.72
N ILE A 140 -10.68 -2.08 -3.26
CA ILE A 140 -10.49 -0.66 -3.56
C ILE A 140 -10.43 -0.51 -5.08
N GLY A 141 -11.49 0.04 -5.67
CA GLY A 141 -11.61 0.22 -7.10
C GLY A 141 -11.63 1.69 -7.52
N ASN A 142 -11.34 1.95 -8.80
CA ASN A 142 -11.44 3.30 -9.36
C ASN A 142 -12.88 3.87 -9.27
N TRP A 143 -13.89 3.02 -9.18
CA TRP A 143 -15.29 3.40 -8.98
C TRP A 143 -15.64 3.83 -7.54
N THR A 144 -14.77 3.55 -6.57
CA THR A 144 -14.94 3.93 -5.15
C THR A 144 -14.10 5.15 -4.73
N LEU A 145 -13.30 5.72 -5.64
CA LEU A 145 -12.39 6.82 -5.30
C LEU A 145 -13.09 8.16 -5.05
N GLY A 146 -14.35 8.30 -5.46
CA GLY A 146 -15.15 9.53 -5.33
C GLY A 146 -16.09 9.56 -4.11
N GLU A 147 -16.08 8.52 -3.28
CA GLU A 147 -16.93 8.41 -2.09
C GLU A 147 -16.22 8.88 -0.79
#